data_c1d161e7498de3d6e83f854dbf3f0273
#
_entry.id   c1d161e7498de3d6e83f854dbf3f0273
#
_cell.length_a   1.000
_cell.length_b   1.000
_cell.length_c   1.000
_cell.angle_alpha   90.00
_cell.angle_beta   90.00
_cell.angle_gamma   90.00
#
_symmetry.space_group_name_H-M   'P 1'
#
loop_
_entity.id
_entity.type
_entity.pdbx_description
1 polymer ?
#
loop_
_entity_poly.entity_id
_entity_poly.type
_entity_poly.pdbx_seq_one_letter_code
_entity_poly.pdbx_strand_id
1 'polypeptide(L)'
;RQMCIRDRQYPVVGEIIGQCHQAGFDTIIVADPALLLYIRSQKIPCRIHLSGEFGEINSQMADFLEEMEICRVIFHRKNTVEDMKSCISNLKKNIEYEAFVLNELCHFSGGFCNSLHCDELGHLCRVPYRVGKLNKKCKGVLELSNQKADEVENEDLDVENYRTGAGGCGLCALYDLQKAGITYLKIVGRGNYTEFMQQDIIRLKKALMILETAETKREFRDRMKQELFSDGCSQNCYY
;
A
#
# COMPACT_ATOMS: atom_id res chain seq x y z
N ARG A 1 -0.91 11.76 6.12
CA ARG A 1 -1.35 10.52 6.77
C ARG A 1 -1.14 10.64 8.28
N GLN A 2 -2.16 11.09 9.00
CA GLN A 2 -2.15 11.08 10.46
C GLN A 2 -2.90 9.83 10.93
N MET A 3 -2.20 8.97 11.67
CA MET A 3 -2.77 7.75 12.24
C MET A 3 -3.21 7.94 13.70
N CYS A 4 -2.91 9.10 14.31
CA CYS A 4 -3.31 9.44 15.67
C CYS A 4 -3.89 10.87 15.68
N ILE A 5 -5.16 11.00 15.35
CA ILE A 5 -5.89 12.26 15.44
C ILE A 5 -6.45 12.37 16.86
N ARG A 6 -6.11 13.45 17.59
CA ARG A 6 -6.70 13.73 18.90
C ARG A 6 -8.04 14.42 18.73
N ASP A 7 -8.97 14.23 19.66
CA ASP A 7 -10.33 14.78 19.60
C ASP A 7 -10.39 16.26 19.20
N ARG A 8 -9.49 17.07 19.76
CA ARG A 8 -9.40 18.51 19.42
C ARG A 8 -8.94 18.82 18.00
N GLN A 9 -8.45 17.84 17.26
CA GLN A 9 -7.93 18.02 15.89
C GLN A 9 -8.97 17.73 14.81
N TYR A 10 -10.05 17.01 15.12
CA TYR A 10 -11.09 16.70 14.14
C TYR A 10 -11.72 17.95 13.51
N PRO A 11 -12.05 19.03 14.27
CA PRO A 11 -12.58 20.25 13.66
C PRO A 11 -11.58 20.87 12.65
N VAL A 12 -10.29 20.91 12.98
CA VAL A 12 -9.25 21.45 12.09
C VAL A 12 -9.11 20.59 10.83
N VAL A 13 -9.14 19.25 10.99
CA VAL A 13 -9.10 18.33 9.84
C VAL A 13 -10.34 18.51 8.96
N GLY A 14 -11.51 18.68 9.56
CA GLY A 14 -12.74 18.96 8.83
C GLY A 14 -12.67 20.27 8.04
N GLU A 15 -12.11 21.32 8.63
CA GLU A 15 -11.89 22.60 7.95
C GLU A 15 -10.93 22.45 6.76
N ILE A 16 -9.82 21.71 6.93
CA ILE A 16 -8.86 21.42 5.85
C ILE A 16 -9.56 20.66 4.70
N ILE A 17 -10.39 19.67 5.01
CA ILE A 17 -11.15 18.92 3.99
C ILE A 17 -12.07 19.88 3.25
N GLY A 18 -12.76 20.78 3.96
CA GLY A 18 -13.61 21.81 3.36
C GLY A 18 -12.85 22.74 2.41
N GLN A 19 -11.65 23.18 2.81
CA GLN A 19 -10.76 23.98 1.96
C GLN A 19 -10.30 23.22 0.73
N CYS A 20 -9.95 21.94 0.86
CA CYS A 20 -9.62 21.06 -0.25
C CYS A 20 -10.81 20.95 -1.24
N HIS A 21 -12.00 20.77 -0.73
CA HIS A 21 -13.21 20.72 -1.56
C HIS A 21 -13.43 22.04 -2.33
N GLN A 22 -13.29 23.19 -1.67
CA GLN A 22 -13.37 24.51 -2.32
C GLN A 22 -12.30 24.69 -3.41
N ALA A 23 -11.13 24.08 -3.24
CA ALA A 23 -10.06 24.07 -4.22
C ALA A 23 -10.27 23.05 -5.37
N GLY A 24 -11.39 22.33 -5.39
CA GLY A 24 -11.71 21.34 -6.42
C GLY A 24 -11.30 19.91 -6.11
N PHE A 25 -10.78 19.63 -4.90
CA PHE A 25 -10.46 18.27 -4.47
C PHE A 25 -11.65 17.69 -3.71
N ASP A 26 -12.42 16.85 -4.35
CA ASP A 26 -13.64 16.26 -3.79
C ASP A 26 -13.43 14.87 -3.16
N THR A 27 -12.24 14.30 -3.28
CA THR A 27 -11.94 12.92 -2.87
C THR A 27 -10.79 12.89 -1.86
N ILE A 28 -10.98 12.16 -0.77
CA ILE A 28 -9.95 11.97 0.26
C ILE A 28 -9.74 10.48 0.57
N ILE A 29 -8.51 10.13 0.94
CA ILE A 29 -8.16 8.79 1.41
C ILE A 29 -8.11 8.81 2.93
N VAL A 30 -8.94 8.01 3.59
CA VAL A 30 -9.08 7.97 5.04
C VAL A 30 -8.64 6.61 5.59
N ALA A 31 -7.82 6.65 6.64
CA ALA A 31 -7.37 5.47 7.38
C ALA A 31 -7.87 5.44 8.84
N ASP A 32 -8.43 6.53 9.34
CA ASP A 32 -8.90 6.66 10.72
C ASP A 32 -10.42 6.44 10.79
N PRO A 33 -10.91 5.40 11.50
CA PRO A 33 -12.33 5.13 11.64
C PRO A 33 -13.12 6.29 12.26
N ALA A 34 -12.53 6.95 13.25
CA ALA A 34 -13.21 8.05 13.93
C ALA A 34 -13.32 9.28 13.02
N LEU A 35 -12.35 9.49 12.12
CA LEU A 35 -12.46 10.53 11.09
C LEU A 35 -13.61 10.25 10.11
N LEU A 36 -13.83 8.98 9.73
CA LEU A 36 -14.99 8.61 8.91
C LEU A 36 -16.30 9.01 9.58
N LEU A 37 -16.47 8.62 10.84
CA LEU A 37 -17.65 8.97 11.63
C LEU A 37 -17.81 10.50 11.75
N TYR A 38 -16.70 11.21 12.00
CA TYR A 38 -16.71 12.66 12.08
C TYR A 38 -17.16 13.31 10.78
N ILE A 39 -16.58 12.93 9.64
CA ILE A 39 -16.95 13.43 8.31
C ILE A 39 -18.44 13.24 8.06
N ARG A 40 -18.99 12.06 8.36
CA ARG A 40 -20.42 11.76 8.16
C ARG A 40 -21.31 12.55 9.12
N SER A 41 -20.92 12.63 10.40
CA SER A 41 -21.68 13.39 11.42
C SER A 41 -21.76 14.89 11.08
N GLN A 42 -20.67 15.46 10.55
CA GLN A 42 -20.59 16.87 10.15
C GLN A 42 -21.10 17.12 8.72
N LYS A 43 -21.51 16.08 7.99
CA LYS A 43 -21.98 16.16 6.60
C LYS A 43 -20.99 16.89 5.67
N ILE A 44 -19.69 16.65 5.86
CA ILE A 44 -18.65 17.26 5.04
C ILE A 44 -18.76 16.67 3.62
N PRO A 45 -18.90 17.49 2.57
CA PRO A 45 -19.11 17.01 1.21
C PRO A 45 -17.78 16.51 0.62
N CYS A 46 -17.52 15.22 0.73
CA CYS A 46 -16.37 14.57 0.09
C CYS A 46 -16.66 13.11 -0.23
N ARG A 47 -16.02 12.62 -1.30
CA ARG A 47 -15.95 11.20 -1.61
C ARG A 47 -14.86 10.55 -0.79
N ILE A 48 -15.10 9.35 -0.26
CA ILE A 48 -14.17 8.66 0.61
C ILE A 48 -13.62 7.43 -0.07
N HIS A 49 -12.28 7.38 -0.15
CA HIS A 49 -11.54 6.16 -0.44
C HIS A 49 -11.01 5.60 0.88
N LEU A 50 -11.38 4.38 1.22
CA LEU A 50 -10.91 3.71 2.42
C LEU A 50 -9.48 3.22 2.20
N SER A 51 -8.57 3.67 3.05
CA SER A 51 -7.16 3.30 2.96
C SER A 51 -6.93 1.84 3.36
N GLY A 52 -6.03 1.15 2.69
CA GLY A 52 -5.54 -0.16 3.13
C GLY A 52 -4.88 -0.17 4.51
N GLU A 53 -4.57 1.01 5.05
CA GLU A 53 -4.08 1.17 6.42
C GLU A 53 -5.21 1.27 7.47
N PHE A 54 -6.44 1.27 7.06
CA PHE A 54 -7.59 1.21 7.97
C PHE A 54 -7.59 -0.10 8.77
N GLY A 55 -7.16 -1.17 8.15
CA GLY A 55 -7.14 -2.52 8.69
C GLY A 55 -7.34 -3.53 7.58
N GLU A 56 -7.45 -4.79 7.95
CA GLU A 56 -7.80 -5.82 6.98
C GLU A 56 -9.28 -5.72 6.61
N ILE A 57 -9.55 -5.65 5.31
CA ILE A 57 -10.88 -5.52 4.75
C ILE A 57 -11.32 -6.89 4.26
N ASN A 58 -12.48 -7.33 4.70
CA ASN A 58 -13.08 -8.60 4.31
C ASN A 58 -14.59 -8.43 4.04
N SER A 59 -15.24 -9.51 3.62
CA SER A 59 -16.67 -9.49 3.26
C SER A 59 -17.61 -9.12 4.41
N GLN A 60 -17.18 -9.29 5.67
CA GLN A 60 -17.98 -8.92 6.85
C GLN A 60 -18.08 -7.40 7.05
N MET A 61 -17.25 -6.63 6.34
CA MET A 61 -17.31 -5.17 6.38
C MET A 61 -18.30 -4.56 5.36
N ALA A 62 -19.01 -5.38 4.59
CA ALA A 62 -19.88 -4.90 3.52
C ALA A 62 -20.89 -3.86 4.00
N ASP A 63 -21.59 -4.14 5.10
CA ASP A 63 -22.60 -3.23 5.65
C ASP A 63 -21.98 -1.93 6.16
N PHE A 64 -20.81 -2.03 6.84
CA PHE A 64 -20.06 -0.86 7.28
C PHE A 64 -19.62 0.03 6.10
N LEU A 65 -19.11 -0.57 5.03
CA LEU A 65 -18.67 0.18 3.85
C LEU A 65 -19.84 0.91 3.19
N GLU A 66 -21.01 0.30 3.16
CA GLU A 66 -22.22 0.89 2.62
C GLU A 66 -22.74 2.03 3.51
N GLU A 67 -22.85 1.81 4.82
CA GLU A 67 -23.30 2.81 5.79
C GLU A 67 -22.38 4.04 5.79
N MET A 68 -21.07 3.84 5.65
CA MET A 68 -20.08 4.92 5.56
C MET A 68 -19.98 5.53 4.15
N GLU A 69 -20.80 5.09 3.18
CA GLU A 69 -20.79 5.58 1.79
C GLU A 69 -19.38 5.60 1.18
N ILE A 70 -18.64 4.52 1.36
CA ILE A 70 -17.30 4.38 0.81
C ILE A 70 -17.39 4.20 -0.71
N CYS A 71 -16.67 5.03 -1.46
CA CYS A 71 -16.64 4.97 -2.92
C CYS A 71 -15.59 4.04 -3.47
N ARG A 72 -14.45 3.90 -2.75
CA ARG A 72 -13.36 3.01 -3.14
C ARG A 72 -12.74 2.36 -1.92
N VAL A 73 -12.41 1.09 -2.07
CA VAL A 73 -11.63 0.32 -1.11
C VAL A 73 -10.23 0.11 -1.67
N ILE A 74 -9.21 0.50 -0.92
CA ILE A 74 -7.82 0.22 -1.22
C ILE A 74 -7.42 -0.96 -0.35
N PHE A 75 -7.27 -2.14 -0.95
CA PHE A 75 -6.87 -3.32 -0.21
C PHE A 75 -5.46 -3.17 0.36
N HIS A 76 -5.28 -3.69 1.57
CA HIS A 76 -3.95 -3.75 2.15
C HIS A 76 -3.10 -4.75 1.37
N ARG A 77 -1.80 -4.47 1.24
CA ARG A 77 -0.84 -5.32 0.50
C ARG A 77 -0.61 -6.71 1.11
N LYS A 78 -1.18 -6.99 2.28
CA LYS A 78 -1.19 -8.32 2.89
C LYS A 78 -2.43 -9.14 2.53
N ASN A 79 -3.46 -8.53 1.95
CA ASN A 79 -4.58 -9.30 1.44
C ASN A 79 -4.12 -10.15 0.26
N THR A 80 -4.47 -11.41 0.27
CA THR A 80 -4.26 -12.28 -0.89
C THR A 80 -5.24 -11.92 -2.01
N VAL A 81 -4.95 -12.34 -3.23
CA VAL A 81 -5.88 -12.14 -4.36
C VAL A 81 -7.20 -12.86 -4.11
N GLU A 82 -7.16 -14.01 -3.46
CA GLU A 82 -8.35 -14.78 -3.05
C GLU A 82 -9.21 -14.03 -2.04
N ASP A 83 -8.60 -13.38 -1.06
CA ASP A 83 -9.31 -12.55 -0.07
C ASP A 83 -10.00 -11.36 -0.76
N MET A 84 -9.28 -10.67 -1.65
CA MET A 84 -9.84 -9.58 -2.44
C MET A 84 -11.02 -10.04 -3.27
N LYS A 85 -10.88 -11.16 -4.00
CA LYS A 85 -11.94 -11.74 -4.81
C LYS A 85 -13.16 -12.12 -3.97
N SER A 86 -12.95 -12.77 -2.82
CA SER A 86 -14.01 -13.13 -1.89
C SER A 86 -14.73 -11.88 -1.36
N CYS A 87 -13.99 -10.85 -0.99
CA CYS A 87 -14.56 -9.59 -0.53
C CYS A 87 -15.40 -8.94 -1.64
N ILE A 88 -14.85 -8.77 -2.83
CA ILE A 88 -15.51 -8.11 -3.98
C ILE A 88 -16.79 -8.83 -4.38
N SER A 89 -16.79 -10.18 -4.37
CA SER A 89 -17.97 -10.95 -4.75
C SER A 89 -19.13 -10.83 -3.77
N ASN A 90 -18.86 -10.44 -2.54
CA ASN A 90 -19.86 -10.27 -1.48
C ASN A 90 -20.26 -8.80 -1.23
N LEU A 91 -19.59 -7.86 -1.89
CA LEU A 91 -19.91 -6.43 -1.78
C LEU A 91 -20.90 -5.99 -2.87
N LYS A 92 -21.67 -4.97 -2.57
CA LYS A 92 -22.65 -4.41 -3.51
C LYS A 92 -21.98 -3.59 -4.62
N LYS A 93 -22.68 -3.43 -5.74
CA LYS A 93 -22.19 -3.08 -7.09
C LYS A 93 -21.59 -1.69 -7.32
N ASN A 94 -21.38 -0.82 -6.35
CA ASN A 94 -20.98 0.56 -6.62
C ASN A 94 -19.68 1.00 -5.93
N ILE A 95 -18.84 0.04 -5.53
CA ILE A 95 -17.56 0.33 -4.88
C ILE A 95 -16.43 0.03 -5.88
N GLU A 96 -15.50 0.94 -6.01
CA GLU A 96 -14.26 0.75 -6.76
C GLU A 96 -13.23 0.01 -5.90
N TYR A 97 -12.38 -0.79 -6.54
CA TYR A 97 -11.38 -1.59 -5.82
C TYR A 97 -9.99 -1.30 -6.34
N GLU A 98 -9.08 -1.03 -5.41
CA GLU A 98 -7.71 -0.65 -5.68
C GLU A 98 -6.74 -1.60 -4.97
N ALA A 99 -5.70 -2.07 -5.68
CA ALA A 99 -4.65 -2.91 -5.13
C ALA A 99 -3.27 -2.31 -5.36
N PHE A 100 -2.34 -2.55 -4.45
CA PHE A 100 -0.96 -2.12 -4.61
C PHE A 100 -0.27 -2.94 -5.71
N VAL A 101 0.57 -2.29 -6.52
CA VAL A 101 1.34 -2.96 -7.57
C VAL A 101 2.83 -2.67 -7.50
N LEU A 102 3.25 -1.52 -6.98
CA LEU A 102 4.67 -1.16 -6.89
C LEU A 102 4.97 -0.30 -5.65
N ASN A 103 6.16 -0.55 -5.06
CA ASN A 103 6.93 0.35 -4.20
C ASN A 103 6.44 0.60 -2.78
N GLU A 104 5.73 -0.28 -2.13
CA GLU A 104 5.56 -0.18 -0.68
C GLU A 104 5.50 -1.56 -0.03
N LEU A 105 6.65 -2.15 0.18
CA LEU A 105 6.74 -3.32 1.04
C LEU A 105 6.79 -2.85 2.50
N CYS A 106 5.65 -2.78 3.18
CA CYS A 106 5.55 -2.42 4.57
C CYS A 106 5.10 -3.62 5.41
N HIS A 107 5.80 -3.88 6.50
CA HIS A 107 5.49 -5.00 7.39
C HIS A 107 4.41 -4.67 8.43
N PHE A 108 4.08 -3.40 8.58
CA PHE A 108 3.08 -2.93 9.52
C PHE A 108 1.76 -2.65 8.83
N SER A 109 0.65 -2.80 9.57
CA SER A 109 -0.69 -2.49 9.11
C SER A 109 -1.44 -1.65 10.12
N GLY A 110 -2.22 -0.70 9.62
CA GLY A 110 -3.17 0.08 10.39
C GLY A 110 -2.56 0.78 11.61
N GLY A 111 -3.24 0.70 12.73
CA GLY A 111 -2.87 1.34 13.99
C GLY A 111 -1.60 0.78 14.66
N PHE A 112 -1.02 -0.28 14.15
CA PHE A 112 0.24 -0.83 14.68
C PHE A 112 1.48 -0.09 14.17
N CYS A 113 1.36 0.79 13.17
CA CYS A 113 2.46 1.60 12.69
C CYS A 113 2.41 3.00 13.32
N ASN A 114 3.29 3.27 14.27
CA ASN A 114 3.46 4.58 14.89
C ASN A 114 4.46 5.48 14.14
N SER A 115 4.93 5.09 12.96
CA SER A 115 5.85 5.90 12.17
C SER A 115 5.16 7.13 11.60
N LEU A 116 5.75 8.29 11.81
CA LEU A 116 5.41 9.47 11.05
C LEU A 116 6.03 9.33 9.65
N HIS A 117 5.20 9.23 8.65
CA HIS A 117 5.63 9.12 7.26
C HIS A 117 5.97 10.51 6.70
N CYS A 118 6.95 11.17 7.29
CA CYS A 118 7.54 12.39 6.80
C CYS A 118 9.05 12.18 6.58
N ASP A 119 9.62 12.93 5.68
CA ASP A 119 11.02 12.75 5.24
C ASP A 119 12.04 13.06 6.35
N GLU A 120 11.61 13.79 7.39
CA GLU A 120 12.48 14.24 8.48
C GLU A 120 12.62 13.23 9.63
N LEU A 121 11.75 12.22 9.69
CA LEU A 121 11.74 11.27 10.81
C LEU A 121 11.95 9.84 10.32
N GLY A 122 12.78 9.10 11.03
CA GLY A 122 13.05 7.70 10.75
C GLY A 122 11.76 6.86 10.79
N HIS A 123 11.56 6.06 9.76
CA HIS A 123 10.46 5.11 9.70
C HIS A 123 10.81 3.87 10.50
N LEU A 124 9.88 3.35 11.33
CA LEU A 124 10.10 2.10 12.08
C LEU A 124 10.45 0.91 11.16
N CYS A 125 9.92 0.87 9.96
CA CYS A 125 10.21 -0.16 8.96
C CYS A 125 11.64 -0.08 8.39
N ARG A 126 12.35 1.03 8.60
CA ARG A 126 13.75 1.22 8.20
C ARG A 126 14.73 1.02 9.34
N VAL A 127 14.24 0.82 10.57
CA VAL A 127 15.11 0.51 11.71
C VAL A 127 15.68 -0.89 11.51
N PRO A 128 17.00 -1.06 11.48
CA PRO A 128 17.61 -2.36 11.37
C PRO A 128 17.27 -3.21 12.59
N TYR A 129 16.83 -4.43 12.39
CA TYR A 129 16.55 -5.38 13.44
C TYR A 129 17.20 -6.72 13.12
N ARG A 130 17.54 -7.47 14.17
CA ARG A 130 18.07 -8.81 14.03
C ARG A 130 17.07 -9.82 14.58
N VAL A 131 16.84 -10.87 13.82
CA VAL A 131 16.05 -12.01 14.29
C VAL A 131 16.97 -12.98 15.00
N GLY A 132 16.70 -13.25 16.28
CA GLY A 132 17.43 -14.19 17.09
C GLY A 132 16.52 -15.23 17.73
N LYS A 133 17.07 -16.39 18.11
CA LYS A 133 16.34 -17.35 18.93
C LYS A 133 16.38 -16.91 20.39
N LEU A 134 15.22 -16.78 21.02
CA LEU A 134 15.13 -16.58 22.47
C LEU A 134 15.62 -17.85 23.18
N ASN A 135 16.70 -17.73 23.93
CA ASN A 135 17.15 -18.80 24.79
C ASN A 135 16.32 -18.78 26.07
N LYS A 136 15.61 -19.86 26.39
CA LYS A 136 14.74 -19.98 27.58
C LYS A 136 15.48 -19.75 28.92
N LYS A 137 16.81 -19.69 28.92
CA LYS A 137 17.64 -19.43 30.11
C LYS A 137 17.97 -17.96 30.33
N CYS A 138 17.66 -17.06 29.43
CA CYS A 138 17.93 -15.63 29.61
C CYS A 138 16.88 -15.00 30.53
N LYS A 139 17.18 -14.99 31.82
CA LYS A 139 16.58 -14.04 32.76
C LYS A 139 17.39 -12.72 32.66
N GLY A 140 16.93 -11.78 31.86
CA GLY A 140 17.52 -10.45 31.78
C GLY A 140 18.38 -10.22 30.54
N VAL A 141 18.27 -9.01 30.07
CA VAL A 141 19.07 -8.28 29.08
C VAL A 141 19.87 -9.14 28.09
N LEU A 142 19.39 -9.13 26.85
CA LEU A 142 20.21 -9.50 25.70
C LEU A 142 21.53 -8.73 25.77
N GLU A 143 22.65 -9.42 26.02
CA GLU A 143 23.95 -8.90 25.63
C GLU A 143 23.93 -8.75 24.11
N LEU A 144 23.63 -7.56 23.65
CA LEU A 144 23.89 -7.14 22.28
C LEU A 144 25.42 -7.27 22.11
N SER A 145 25.86 -8.31 21.40
CA SER A 145 27.24 -8.35 20.95
C SER A 145 27.50 -7.03 20.23
N ASN A 146 28.50 -6.28 20.75
CA ASN A 146 29.03 -5.04 20.16
C ASN A 146 29.73 -5.30 18.82
N GLN A 147 29.08 -5.96 17.90
CA GLN A 147 29.42 -5.79 16.49
C GLN A 147 28.86 -4.44 16.10
N LYS A 148 29.75 -3.50 15.82
CA LYS A 148 29.44 -2.22 15.20
C LYS A 148 28.34 -2.47 14.17
N ALA A 149 27.21 -1.76 14.33
CA ALA A 149 26.34 -1.58 13.19
C ALA A 149 27.26 -0.99 12.11
N ASP A 150 27.54 -1.78 11.09
CA ASP A 150 28.16 -1.23 9.90
C ASP A 150 27.25 -0.08 9.55
N GLU A 151 27.80 1.13 9.57
CA GLU A 151 27.14 2.30 9.04
C GLU A 151 26.69 1.86 7.68
N VAL A 152 25.38 1.80 7.50
CA VAL A 152 24.82 1.68 6.16
C VAL A 152 25.17 3.02 5.56
N GLU A 153 26.38 3.09 4.98
CA GLU A 153 26.73 4.14 4.06
C GLU A 153 25.53 4.27 3.14
N ASN A 154 25.02 5.48 2.99
CA ASN A 154 24.09 5.79 1.93
C ASN A 154 24.80 5.38 0.64
N GLU A 155 24.61 4.12 0.23
CA GLU A 155 24.98 3.68 -1.08
C GLU A 155 24.31 4.68 -2.01
N ASP A 156 25.09 5.46 -2.72
CA ASP A 156 24.63 6.32 -3.80
C ASP A 156 23.73 5.42 -4.64
N LEU A 157 22.43 5.73 -4.60
CA LEU A 157 21.42 4.88 -5.22
C LEU A 157 21.72 4.84 -6.70
N ASP A 158 22.40 3.80 -7.13
CA ASP A 158 22.84 3.58 -8.48
C ASP A 158 21.62 3.38 -9.37
N VAL A 159 21.28 4.43 -10.11
CA VAL A 159 20.12 4.43 -11.04
C VAL A 159 20.25 3.31 -12.06
N GLU A 160 21.48 2.93 -12.43
CA GLU A 160 21.74 1.86 -13.40
C GLU A 160 21.39 0.47 -12.83
N ASN A 161 21.49 0.29 -11.53
CA ASN A 161 21.15 -0.97 -10.84
C ASN A 161 19.75 -1.00 -10.24
N TYR A 162 18.94 0.04 -10.44
CA TYR A 162 17.58 0.03 -9.93
C TYR A 162 16.74 -1.09 -10.54
N ARG A 163 16.15 -1.90 -9.68
CA ARG A 163 15.22 -2.97 -10.07
C ARG A 163 13.79 -2.57 -9.74
N THR A 164 12.94 -2.53 -10.75
CA THR A 164 11.52 -2.28 -10.57
C THR A 164 10.94 -3.19 -9.50
N GLY A 165 10.20 -2.59 -8.57
CA GLY A 165 9.60 -3.31 -7.46
C GLY A 165 10.58 -3.70 -6.35
N ALA A 166 11.76 -3.08 -6.25
CA ALA A 166 12.67 -3.27 -5.12
C ALA A 166 11.98 -2.99 -3.78
N GLY A 167 11.10 -1.98 -3.73
CA GLY A 167 10.23 -1.67 -2.59
C GLY A 167 8.90 -2.44 -2.56
N GLY A 168 8.75 -3.52 -3.34
CA GLY A 168 7.55 -4.34 -3.42
C GLY A 168 6.96 -4.38 -4.84
N CYS A 169 6.50 -5.55 -5.29
CA CYS A 169 6.03 -5.79 -6.65
C CYS A 169 4.79 -6.69 -6.72
N GLY A 170 3.78 -6.24 -7.45
CA GLY A 170 2.56 -6.99 -7.76
C GLY A 170 2.37 -7.23 -9.26
N LEU A 171 3.34 -6.89 -10.10
CA LEU A 171 3.17 -6.91 -11.57
C LEU A 171 2.82 -8.30 -12.12
N CYS A 172 3.40 -9.37 -11.59
CA CYS A 172 3.10 -10.74 -12.03
C CYS A 172 1.70 -11.22 -11.63
N ALA A 173 1.02 -10.50 -10.73
CA ALA A 173 -0.33 -10.83 -10.28
C ALA A 173 -1.43 -10.05 -11.03
N LEU A 174 -1.08 -9.16 -11.97
CA LEU A 174 -2.06 -8.30 -12.66
C LEU A 174 -3.21 -9.10 -13.30
N TYR A 175 -2.91 -10.26 -13.88
CA TYR A 175 -3.95 -11.14 -14.46
C TYR A 175 -4.96 -11.60 -13.40
N ASP A 176 -4.43 -12.04 -12.25
CA ASP A 176 -5.27 -12.52 -11.14
C ASP A 176 -6.04 -11.37 -10.50
N LEU A 177 -5.42 -10.20 -10.32
CA LEU A 177 -6.06 -8.99 -9.80
C LEU A 177 -7.21 -8.52 -10.70
N GLN A 178 -7.01 -8.49 -12.02
CA GLN A 178 -8.07 -8.17 -12.97
C GLN A 178 -9.24 -9.16 -12.87
N LYS A 179 -8.96 -10.46 -12.80
CA LYS A 179 -9.99 -11.50 -12.65
C LYS A 179 -10.68 -11.47 -11.29
N ALA A 180 -10.03 -10.94 -10.27
CA ALA A 180 -10.63 -10.74 -8.96
C ALA A 180 -11.57 -9.51 -8.93
N GLY A 181 -11.52 -8.62 -9.94
CA GLY A 181 -12.36 -7.42 -10.00
C GLY A 181 -11.66 -6.14 -9.54
N ILE A 182 -10.34 -6.14 -9.41
CA ILE A 182 -9.57 -4.94 -9.16
C ILE A 182 -9.59 -4.03 -10.38
N THR A 183 -9.98 -2.78 -10.18
CA THR A 183 -10.14 -1.78 -11.25
C THR A 183 -9.12 -0.65 -11.19
N TYR A 184 -8.44 -0.50 -10.06
CA TYR A 184 -7.41 0.52 -9.85
C TYR A 184 -6.12 -0.09 -9.31
N LEU A 185 -4.99 0.42 -9.81
CA LEU A 185 -3.67 -0.03 -9.42
C LEU A 185 -2.91 1.10 -8.71
N LYS A 186 -2.37 0.81 -7.54
CA LYS A 186 -1.67 1.78 -6.72
C LYS A 186 -0.16 1.64 -6.84
N ILE A 187 0.47 2.70 -7.34
CA ILE A 187 1.92 2.89 -7.26
C ILE A 187 2.19 3.81 -6.07
N VAL A 188 3.14 3.45 -5.23
CA VAL A 188 3.62 4.31 -4.17
C VAL A 188 4.94 4.94 -4.60
N GLY A 189 5.03 6.27 -4.51
CA GLY A 189 6.19 6.97 -5.07
C GLY A 189 6.60 8.24 -4.32
N ARG A 190 5.87 8.61 -3.25
CA ARG A 190 6.27 9.77 -2.45
C ARG A 190 7.60 9.48 -1.75
N GLY A 191 8.58 10.33 -1.95
CA GLY A 191 9.94 10.12 -1.43
C GLY A 191 10.78 9.14 -2.26
N ASN A 192 10.31 8.71 -3.42
CA ASN A 192 11.11 7.94 -4.37
C ASN A 192 11.75 8.86 -5.40
N TYR A 193 12.87 8.44 -5.98
CA TYR A 193 13.54 9.23 -7.02
C TYR A 193 12.72 9.27 -8.30
N THR A 194 12.74 10.39 -8.99
CA THR A 194 11.95 10.61 -10.21
C THR A 194 12.30 9.58 -11.28
N GLU A 195 13.57 9.25 -11.42
CA GLU A 195 14.10 8.30 -12.40
C GLU A 195 13.57 6.90 -12.14
N PHE A 196 13.49 6.48 -10.87
CA PHE A 196 12.93 5.19 -10.47
C PHE A 196 11.43 5.15 -10.76
N MET A 197 10.70 6.20 -10.42
CA MET A 197 9.27 6.30 -10.70
C MET A 197 8.99 6.26 -12.21
N GLN A 198 9.83 6.90 -13.02
CA GLN A 198 9.70 6.84 -14.47
C GLN A 198 9.88 5.41 -15.00
N GLN A 199 10.89 4.69 -14.53
CA GLN A 199 11.11 3.29 -14.91
C GLN A 199 9.93 2.41 -14.49
N ASP A 200 9.43 2.58 -13.27
CA ASP A 200 8.29 1.83 -12.75
C ASP A 200 7.02 2.04 -13.57
N ILE A 201 6.73 3.29 -13.95
CA ILE A 201 5.59 3.63 -14.81
C ILE A 201 5.73 3.00 -16.20
N ILE A 202 6.91 3.06 -16.79
CA ILE A 202 7.20 2.45 -18.11
C ILE A 202 6.99 0.93 -18.03
N ARG A 203 7.50 0.29 -17.00
CA ARG A 203 7.36 -1.16 -16.81
C ARG A 203 5.92 -1.58 -16.50
N LEU A 204 5.20 -0.82 -15.67
CA LEU A 204 3.77 -1.06 -15.45
C LEU A 204 3.00 -0.93 -16.77
N LYS A 205 3.24 0.11 -17.56
CA LYS A 205 2.60 0.28 -18.85
C LYS A 205 2.85 -0.92 -19.78
N LYS A 206 4.10 -1.40 -19.84
CA LYS A 206 4.44 -2.61 -20.61
C LYS A 206 3.72 -3.86 -20.08
N ALA A 207 3.66 -4.01 -18.75
CA ALA A 207 2.93 -5.12 -18.13
C ALA A 207 1.42 -5.11 -18.46
N LEU A 208 0.80 -3.93 -18.50
CA LEU A 208 -0.60 -3.76 -18.91
C LEU A 208 -0.81 -4.10 -20.38
N MET A 209 0.12 -3.72 -21.28
CA MET A 209 0.04 -4.13 -22.70
C MET A 209 0.13 -5.65 -22.88
N ILE A 210 1.00 -6.31 -22.09
CA ILE A 210 1.06 -7.77 -22.08
C ILE A 210 -0.26 -8.37 -21.58
N LEU A 211 -0.85 -7.79 -20.52
CA LEU A 211 -2.11 -8.23 -19.93
C LEU A 211 -3.27 -8.12 -20.93
N GLU A 212 -3.35 -7.04 -21.70
CA GLU A 212 -4.41 -6.81 -22.68
C GLU A 212 -4.43 -7.87 -23.79
N THR A 213 -3.27 -8.44 -24.11
CA THR A 213 -3.10 -9.38 -25.22
C THR A 213 -2.94 -10.85 -24.80
N ALA A 214 -2.74 -11.10 -23.51
CA ALA A 214 -2.59 -12.45 -22.99
C ALA A 214 -3.96 -13.13 -22.77
N GLU A 215 -4.17 -14.28 -23.37
CA GLU A 215 -5.42 -15.04 -23.24
C GLU A 215 -5.49 -15.83 -21.94
N THR A 216 -4.33 -16.26 -21.43
CA THR A 216 -4.24 -17.10 -20.22
C THR A 216 -3.26 -16.55 -19.20
N LYS A 217 -3.48 -16.91 -17.92
CA LYS A 217 -2.54 -16.60 -16.83
C LYS A 217 -1.13 -17.11 -17.10
N ARG A 218 -1.01 -18.31 -17.70
CA ARG A 218 0.28 -18.91 -18.00
C ARG A 218 1.02 -18.10 -19.05
N GLU A 219 0.34 -17.78 -20.14
CA GLU A 219 0.89 -16.94 -21.22
C GLU A 219 1.33 -15.57 -20.68
N PHE A 220 0.47 -14.92 -19.89
CA PHE A 220 0.82 -13.65 -19.24
C PHE A 220 2.11 -13.77 -18.44
N ARG A 221 2.22 -14.78 -17.57
CA ARG A 221 3.40 -14.96 -16.73
C ARG A 221 4.67 -15.28 -17.53
N ASP A 222 4.55 -16.09 -18.58
CA ASP A 222 5.68 -16.45 -19.42
C ASP A 222 6.18 -15.22 -20.19
N ARG A 223 5.28 -14.43 -20.74
CA ARG A 223 5.62 -13.17 -21.41
C ARG A 223 6.19 -12.13 -20.46
N MET A 224 5.65 -11.99 -19.24
CA MET A 224 6.23 -11.11 -18.22
C MET A 224 7.69 -11.45 -17.93
N LYS A 225 8.03 -12.75 -17.81
CA LYS A 225 9.41 -13.19 -17.62
C LYS A 225 10.30 -12.87 -18.81
N GLN A 226 9.82 -13.12 -20.03
CA GLN A 226 10.61 -12.95 -21.25
C GLN A 226 10.80 -11.48 -21.63
N GLU A 227 9.72 -10.69 -21.57
CA GLU A 227 9.69 -9.35 -22.11
C GLU A 227 10.01 -8.26 -21.09
N LEU A 228 9.70 -8.51 -19.80
CA LEU A 228 9.83 -7.49 -18.75
C LEU A 228 10.91 -7.79 -17.72
N PHE A 229 11.14 -9.06 -17.44
CA PHE A 229 12.06 -9.52 -16.40
C PHE A 229 13.11 -10.50 -16.93
N SER A 230 13.55 -10.33 -18.17
CA SER A 230 14.63 -11.13 -18.78
C SER A 230 15.91 -11.13 -17.96
N ASP A 231 16.23 -10.00 -17.34
CA ASP A 231 17.42 -9.79 -16.51
C ASP A 231 17.18 -10.07 -15.02
N GLY A 232 16.03 -10.69 -14.71
CA GLY A 232 15.60 -10.99 -13.35
C GLY A 232 14.70 -9.91 -12.74
N CYS A 233 14.10 -10.23 -11.59
CA CYS A 233 13.23 -9.31 -10.84
C CYS A 233 13.72 -9.15 -9.40
N SER A 234 13.10 -8.21 -8.66
CA SER A 234 13.40 -7.95 -7.24
C SER A 234 13.05 -9.10 -6.30
N GLN A 235 12.14 -10.00 -6.71
CA GLN A 235 11.54 -11.07 -5.89
C GLN A 235 10.78 -10.58 -4.64
N ASN A 236 10.55 -9.29 -4.50
CA ASN A 236 9.78 -8.69 -3.41
C ASN A 236 8.28 -8.67 -3.76
N CYS A 237 7.69 -9.85 -3.97
CA CYS A 237 6.30 -9.98 -4.40
C CYS A 237 5.31 -9.62 -3.28
N TYR A 238 4.20 -8.95 -3.64
CA TYR A 238 3.05 -8.77 -2.74
C TYR A 238 2.18 -10.02 -2.67
N TYR A 239 2.00 -10.71 -3.81
CA TYR A 239 1.01 -11.76 -4.04
C TYR A 239 1.64 -13.05 -4.55
#